data_c46b4d1b2bd649739d9f506f3dbfc0f4
#
_entry.id   c46b4d1b2bd649739d9f506f3dbfc0f4
#
_cell.length_a   1.000
_cell.length_b   1.000
_cell.length_c   1.000
_cell.angle_alpha   90.00
_cell.angle_beta   90.00
_cell.angle_gamma   90.00
#
_symmetry.space_group_name_H-M   'P 1'
#
loop_
_entity.id
_entity.type
_entity.pdbx_description
1 polymer ?
#
loop_
_entity_poly.entity_id
_entity_poly.type
_entity_poly.pdbx_seq_one_letter_code
_entity_poly.pdbx_strand_id
1 'polypeptide(L)'
;MTFTISIVTATLNRRDFLPRCIESVAAQSYPEKEHVIIDGGSTDGTVQMLREYAAKYPHIRWISEPDDGLSQALNKGLALAMGDAVGVLGDDDYYLPGTLERVAAEWAAHPEAGLVSGGCDQVHNDGTLWVSLKACFTTRDDLIQCWRYWGQPVMLPAPSTFISRRALGKVGGFEERDRYAMDYRHWIKLTEHFSVRTVDQTLAVFRCGEGTISFSANRRQWAETLAASRDHWGRPLTRPWLRFFVSYLRFYQWQRVLNRLARLRR
;
A
#
# COMPACT_ATOMS: atom_id res chain seq x y z
N MET A 1 20.82 13.77 -13.04
CA MET A 1 20.40 12.36 -12.91
C MET A 1 18.90 12.33 -13.12
N THR A 2 18.41 11.40 -13.92
CA THR A 2 16.98 11.20 -14.15
C THR A 2 16.39 10.45 -12.94
N PHE A 3 15.22 10.88 -12.46
CA PHE A 3 14.56 10.28 -11.29
C PHE A 3 13.88 8.96 -11.71
N THR A 4 14.30 7.85 -11.16
CA THR A 4 13.79 6.51 -11.52
C THR A 4 12.73 6.03 -10.50
N ILE A 5 11.65 5.43 -10.98
CA ILE A 5 10.59 4.86 -10.12
C ILE A 5 10.55 3.35 -10.31
N SER A 6 10.73 2.61 -9.23
CA SER A 6 10.54 1.16 -9.18
C SER A 6 9.12 0.82 -8.76
N ILE A 7 8.50 -0.13 -9.43
CA ILE A 7 7.26 -0.74 -9.02
C ILE A 7 7.57 -2.16 -8.55
N VAL A 8 7.11 -2.52 -7.34
CA VAL A 8 7.29 -3.87 -6.79
C VAL A 8 5.93 -4.55 -6.72
N THR A 9 5.84 -5.73 -7.33
CA THR A 9 4.65 -6.59 -7.28
C THR A 9 5.05 -7.98 -6.81
N ALA A 10 4.36 -8.49 -5.78
CA ALA A 10 4.45 -9.89 -5.37
C ALA A 10 3.26 -10.66 -5.92
N THR A 11 3.47 -11.90 -6.38
CA THR A 11 2.43 -12.73 -7.00
C THR A 11 2.61 -14.20 -6.67
N LEU A 12 1.51 -14.94 -6.57
CA LEU A 12 1.50 -16.40 -6.42
C LEU A 12 0.21 -16.98 -7.02
N ASN A 13 0.35 -17.76 -8.12
CA ASN A 13 -0.79 -18.38 -8.82
C ASN A 13 -1.86 -17.37 -9.23
N ARG A 14 -1.45 -16.33 -9.98
CA ARG A 14 -2.30 -15.19 -10.37
C ARG A 14 -2.25 -14.88 -11.86
N ARG A 15 -2.12 -15.91 -12.68
CA ARG A 15 -2.01 -15.80 -14.14
C ARG A 15 -3.10 -14.92 -14.78
N ASP A 16 -4.32 -14.99 -14.25
CA ASP A 16 -5.47 -14.28 -14.85
C ASP A 16 -5.56 -12.79 -14.43
N PHE A 17 -4.84 -12.37 -13.39
CA PHE A 17 -4.91 -11.02 -12.84
C PHE A 17 -3.68 -10.19 -13.17
N LEU A 18 -2.49 -10.77 -13.04
CA LEU A 18 -1.21 -10.12 -13.21
C LEU A 18 -1.01 -9.40 -14.56
N PRO A 19 -1.57 -9.86 -15.72
CA PRO A 19 -1.45 -9.15 -16.99
C PRO A 19 -1.87 -7.67 -16.91
N ARG A 20 -3.01 -7.38 -16.29
CA ARG A 20 -3.51 -6.00 -16.16
C ARG A 20 -2.59 -5.12 -15.32
N CYS A 21 -2.05 -5.66 -14.23
CA CYS A 21 -1.05 -4.99 -13.42
C CYS A 21 0.18 -4.62 -14.26
N ILE A 22 0.78 -5.62 -14.95
CA ILE A 22 1.97 -5.41 -15.79
C ILE A 22 1.71 -4.39 -16.90
N GLU A 23 0.62 -4.52 -17.62
CA GLU A 23 0.28 -3.65 -18.73
C GLU A 23 0.03 -2.21 -18.29
N SER A 24 -0.54 -2.00 -17.10
CA SER A 24 -0.76 -0.68 -16.54
C SER A 24 0.54 0.06 -16.22
N VAL A 25 1.56 -0.66 -15.77
CA VAL A 25 2.92 -0.12 -15.55
C VAL A 25 3.62 0.12 -16.88
N ALA A 26 3.52 -0.82 -17.82
CA ALA A 26 4.11 -0.70 -19.14
C ALA A 26 3.56 0.49 -19.93
N ALA A 27 2.26 0.76 -19.79
CA ALA A 27 1.55 1.85 -20.46
C ALA A 27 1.86 3.25 -19.89
N GLN A 28 2.54 3.37 -18.74
CA GLN A 28 2.96 4.69 -18.25
C GLN A 28 3.94 5.33 -19.23
N SER A 29 3.72 6.57 -19.61
CA SER A 29 4.57 7.32 -20.52
C SER A 29 5.89 7.76 -19.87
N TYR A 30 5.98 7.73 -18.53
CA TYR A 30 7.21 8.02 -17.80
C TYR A 30 8.33 7.03 -18.17
N PRO A 31 9.46 7.47 -18.73
CA PRO A 31 10.45 6.55 -19.30
C PRO A 31 11.33 5.87 -18.25
N GLU A 32 11.65 6.57 -17.16
CA GLU A 32 12.58 6.11 -16.13
C GLU A 32 11.85 5.26 -15.08
N LYS A 33 11.41 4.07 -15.50
CA LYS A 33 10.69 3.11 -14.64
C LYS A 33 11.30 1.73 -14.72
N GLU A 34 11.17 0.97 -13.64
CA GLU A 34 11.34 -0.49 -13.61
C GLU A 34 10.16 -1.16 -12.91
N HIS A 35 9.85 -2.39 -13.31
CA HIS A 35 8.85 -3.22 -12.65
C HIS A 35 9.52 -4.50 -12.14
N VAL A 36 9.66 -4.62 -10.83
CA VAL A 36 10.26 -5.77 -10.15
C VAL A 36 9.13 -6.69 -9.68
N ILE A 37 9.06 -7.91 -10.23
CA ILE A 37 8.01 -8.87 -9.93
C ILE A 37 8.60 -10.06 -9.18
N ILE A 38 8.06 -10.36 -8.02
CA ILE A 38 8.46 -11.49 -7.18
C ILE A 38 7.36 -12.55 -7.23
N ASP A 39 7.66 -13.66 -7.84
CA ASP A 39 6.76 -14.81 -7.92
C ASP A 39 7.12 -15.82 -6.82
N GLY A 40 6.15 -16.21 -6.01
CA GLY A 40 6.30 -17.12 -4.87
C GLY A 40 6.40 -18.61 -5.25
N GLY A 41 6.78 -18.92 -6.50
CA GLY A 41 6.87 -20.30 -7.01
C GLY A 41 5.54 -20.79 -7.61
N SER A 42 4.91 -19.99 -8.45
CA SER A 42 3.64 -20.31 -9.10
C SER A 42 3.70 -21.56 -10.00
N THR A 43 2.58 -22.27 -10.03
CA THR A 43 2.41 -23.54 -10.82
C THR A 43 1.28 -23.47 -11.86
N ASP A 44 0.57 -22.33 -11.94
CA ASP A 44 -0.60 -22.11 -12.80
C ASP A 44 -0.27 -21.57 -14.20
N GLY A 45 1.02 -21.46 -14.55
CA GLY A 45 1.51 -20.84 -15.78
C GLY A 45 1.92 -19.37 -15.65
N THR A 46 1.84 -18.76 -14.44
CA THR A 46 2.31 -17.39 -14.17
C THR A 46 3.78 -17.22 -14.57
N VAL A 47 4.66 -18.18 -14.24
CA VAL A 47 6.08 -18.12 -14.57
C VAL A 47 6.33 -18.06 -16.09
N GLN A 48 5.58 -18.85 -16.88
CA GLN A 48 5.71 -18.80 -18.34
C GLN A 48 5.28 -17.45 -18.88
N MET A 49 4.18 -16.90 -18.38
CA MET A 49 3.69 -15.58 -18.75
C MET A 49 4.70 -14.47 -18.39
N LEU A 50 5.35 -14.53 -17.23
CA LEU A 50 6.38 -13.57 -16.82
C LEU A 50 7.58 -13.56 -17.79
N ARG A 51 8.01 -14.73 -18.30
CA ARG A 51 9.05 -14.81 -19.33
C ARG A 51 8.65 -14.08 -20.61
N GLU A 52 7.41 -14.24 -21.05
CA GLU A 52 6.88 -13.59 -22.25
C GLU A 52 6.80 -12.07 -22.08
N TYR A 53 6.30 -11.60 -20.93
CA TYR A 53 6.23 -10.17 -20.62
C TYR A 53 7.62 -9.54 -20.46
N ALA A 54 8.58 -10.20 -19.81
CA ALA A 54 9.93 -9.70 -19.66
C ALA A 54 10.68 -9.63 -21.02
N ALA A 55 10.40 -10.54 -21.94
CA ALA A 55 10.94 -10.46 -23.31
C ALA A 55 10.35 -9.28 -24.10
N LYS A 56 9.08 -8.91 -23.83
CA LYS A 56 8.38 -7.79 -24.49
C LYS A 56 8.73 -6.42 -23.89
N TYR A 57 8.94 -6.34 -22.57
CA TYR A 57 9.11 -5.10 -21.83
C TYR A 57 10.46 -5.09 -21.08
N PRO A 58 11.50 -4.40 -21.60
CA PRO A 58 12.85 -4.40 -21.01
C PRO A 58 12.95 -3.84 -19.59
N HIS A 59 11.95 -3.06 -19.14
CA HIS A 59 11.89 -2.51 -17.79
C HIS A 59 11.38 -3.53 -16.74
N ILE A 60 10.98 -4.75 -17.16
CA ILE A 60 10.55 -5.80 -16.25
C ILE A 60 11.74 -6.63 -15.80
N ARG A 61 11.86 -6.77 -14.49
CA ARG A 61 12.77 -7.71 -13.83
C ARG A 61 11.94 -8.60 -12.92
N TRP A 62 12.25 -9.90 -12.89
CA TRP A 62 11.48 -10.82 -12.08
C TRP A 62 12.35 -11.97 -11.55
N ILE A 63 11.92 -12.54 -10.44
CA ILE A 63 12.43 -13.81 -9.89
C ILE A 63 11.24 -14.70 -9.50
N SER A 64 11.46 -16.02 -9.52
CA SER A 64 10.47 -16.99 -9.06
C SER A 64 11.15 -17.95 -8.10
N GLU A 65 10.74 -17.87 -6.84
CA GLU A 65 11.23 -18.74 -5.76
C GLU A 65 10.21 -18.76 -4.61
N PRO A 66 10.12 -19.84 -3.84
CA PRO A 66 9.23 -19.89 -2.68
C PRO A 66 9.48 -18.75 -1.68
N ASP A 67 8.40 -18.29 -1.05
CA ASP A 67 8.42 -17.31 0.03
C ASP A 67 7.50 -17.72 1.19
N ASP A 68 7.70 -17.08 2.36
CA ASP A 68 6.90 -17.30 3.57
C ASP A 68 5.71 -16.32 3.68
N GLY A 69 5.37 -15.64 2.58
CA GLY A 69 4.22 -14.73 2.48
C GLY A 69 4.54 -13.36 1.89
N LEU A 70 3.47 -12.58 1.71
CA LEU A 70 3.47 -11.32 0.96
C LEU A 70 4.56 -10.34 1.43
N SER A 71 4.72 -10.13 2.74
CA SER A 71 5.71 -9.17 3.27
C SER A 71 7.15 -9.60 2.93
N GLN A 72 7.47 -10.90 2.94
CA GLN A 72 8.79 -11.40 2.56
C GLN A 72 9.00 -11.22 1.05
N ALA A 73 8.02 -11.59 0.21
CA ALA A 73 8.10 -11.38 -1.23
C ALA A 73 8.32 -9.91 -1.58
N LEU A 74 7.55 -9.00 -0.96
CA LEU A 74 7.74 -7.56 -1.16
C LEU A 74 9.12 -7.10 -0.71
N ASN A 75 9.64 -7.58 0.42
CA ASN A 75 10.99 -7.24 0.90
C ASN A 75 12.09 -7.67 -0.09
N LYS A 76 11.94 -8.85 -0.72
CA LYS A 76 12.83 -9.29 -1.81
C LYS A 76 12.77 -8.29 -2.98
N GLY A 77 11.56 -7.86 -3.37
CA GLY A 77 11.37 -6.86 -4.41
C GLY A 77 11.97 -5.50 -4.06
N LEU A 78 11.78 -5.02 -2.82
CA LEU A 78 12.39 -3.78 -2.33
C LEU A 78 13.93 -3.81 -2.37
N ALA A 79 14.52 -4.96 -2.06
CA ALA A 79 15.98 -5.16 -2.12
C ALA A 79 16.52 -5.17 -3.56
N LEU A 80 15.74 -5.65 -4.54
CA LEU A 80 16.09 -5.68 -5.95
C LEU A 80 15.81 -4.36 -6.68
N ALA A 81 14.87 -3.56 -6.18
CA ALA A 81 14.48 -2.29 -6.77
C ALA A 81 15.65 -1.28 -6.73
N MET A 82 15.89 -0.56 -7.82
CA MET A 82 17.01 0.38 -7.96
C MET A 82 16.59 1.86 -8.06
N GLY A 83 15.28 2.12 -8.22
CA GLY A 83 14.76 3.48 -8.40
C GLY A 83 14.92 4.39 -7.18
N ASP A 84 14.85 5.69 -7.40
CA ASP A 84 14.89 6.74 -6.37
C ASP A 84 13.64 6.75 -5.51
N ALA A 85 12.53 6.23 -6.06
CA ALA A 85 11.29 5.96 -5.35
C ALA A 85 10.78 4.56 -5.68
N VAL A 86 9.98 4.00 -4.74
CA VAL A 86 9.38 2.68 -4.90
C VAL A 86 7.89 2.75 -4.60
N GLY A 87 7.06 2.27 -5.52
CA GLY A 87 5.66 1.96 -5.32
C GLY A 87 5.44 0.46 -5.16
N VAL A 88 4.47 0.06 -4.35
CA VAL A 88 4.01 -1.33 -4.25
C VAL A 88 2.64 -1.43 -4.90
N LEU A 89 2.51 -2.31 -5.88
CA LEU A 89 1.28 -2.54 -6.62
C LEU A 89 0.88 -4.02 -6.50
N GLY A 90 -0.34 -4.27 -6.04
CA GLY A 90 -0.89 -5.64 -6.00
C GLY A 90 -0.98 -6.26 -7.38
N ASP A 91 -0.91 -7.58 -7.46
CA ASP A 91 -0.96 -8.32 -8.73
C ASP A 91 -2.36 -8.30 -9.40
N ASP A 92 -3.38 -7.86 -8.69
CA ASP A 92 -4.74 -7.63 -9.17
C ASP A 92 -5.13 -6.14 -9.24
N ASP A 93 -4.21 -5.23 -8.88
CA ASP A 93 -4.35 -3.79 -8.94
C ASP A 93 -3.74 -3.21 -10.23
N TYR A 94 -4.02 -1.93 -10.52
CA TYR A 94 -3.44 -1.27 -11.69
C TYR A 94 -3.35 0.24 -11.53
N TYR A 95 -2.35 0.84 -12.20
CA TYR A 95 -2.20 2.29 -12.27
C TYR A 95 -3.09 2.91 -13.34
N LEU A 96 -3.54 4.14 -13.07
CA LEU A 96 -4.17 4.99 -14.05
C LEU A 96 -3.12 5.70 -14.93
N PRO A 97 -3.48 6.13 -16.14
CA PRO A 97 -2.58 6.88 -17.01
C PRO A 97 -2.02 8.13 -16.33
N GLY A 98 -0.72 8.40 -16.50
CA GLY A 98 -0.05 9.58 -15.94
C GLY A 98 0.32 9.49 -14.46
N THR A 99 0.18 8.31 -13.84
CA THR A 99 0.50 8.11 -12.42
C THR A 99 1.97 8.38 -12.14
N LEU A 100 2.89 7.77 -12.91
CA LEU A 100 4.32 7.90 -12.64
C LEU A 100 4.84 9.31 -12.95
N GLU A 101 4.34 9.97 -13.98
CA GLU A 101 4.62 11.38 -14.28
C GLU A 101 4.21 12.29 -13.12
N ARG A 102 3.01 12.08 -12.57
CA ARG A 102 2.50 12.88 -11.45
C ARG A 102 3.34 12.68 -10.21
N VAL A 103 3.73 11.46 -9.92
CA VAL A 103 4.60 11.10 -8.79
C VAL A 103 5.99 11.72 -8.94
N ALA A 104 6.59 11.61 -10.11
CA ALA A 104 7.90 12.22 -10.40
C ALA A 104 7.86 13.75 -10.28
N ALA A 105 6.81 14.40 -10.81
CA ALA A 105 6.62 15.85 -10.71
C ALA A 105 6.48 16.30 -9.24
N GLU A 106 5.80 15.54 -8.39
CA GLU A 106 5.67 15.86 -6.97
C GLU A 106 7.02 15.79 -6.25
N TRP A 107 7.86 14.78 -6.54
CA TRP A 107 9.22 14.74 -5.97
C TRP A 107 10.17 15.78 -6.54
N ALA A 108 9.99 16.17 -7.80
CA ALA A 108 10.77 17.29 -8.35
C ALA A 108 10.47 18.61 -7.61
N ALA A 109 9.22 18.81 -7.20
CA ALA A 109 8.80 19.97 -6.42
C ALA A 109 9.16 19.86 -4.92
N HIS A 110 9.22 18.64 -4.39
CA HIS A 110 9.40 18.34 -2.96
C HIS A 110 10.43 17.23 -2.74
N PRO A 111 11.72 17.43 -3.06
CA PRO A 111 12.75 16.40 -2.97
C PRO A 111 13.01 15.89 -1.56
N GLU A 112 12.61 16.65 -0.54
CA GLU A 112 12.70 16.26 0.87
C GLU A 112 11.61 15.26 1.31
N ALA A 113 10.55 15.07 0.53
CA ALA A 113 9.46 14.19 0.90
C ALA A 113 9.92 12.72 0.99
N GLY A 114 9.46 12.04 2.02
CA GLY A 114 9.69 10.60 2.15
C GLY A 114 8.63 9.78 1.45
N LEU A 115 7.39 10.29 1.38
CA LEU A 115 6.25 9.63 0.77
C LEU A 115 5.50 10.61 -0.13
N VAL A 116 5.01 10.06 -1.25
CA VAL A 116 4.02 10.70 -2.13
C VAL A 116 2.83 9.75 -2.23
N SER A 117 1.61 10.24 -1.97
CA SER A 117 0.40 9.44 -2.01
C SER A 117 -0.70 10.14 -2.78
N GLY A 118 -1.40 9.42 -3.64
CA GLY A 118 -2.58 9.89 -4.36
C GLY A 118 -3.84 9.12 -4.02
N GLY A 119 -4.95 9.49 -4.64
CA GLY A 119 -6.21 8.79 -4.51
C GLY A 119 -6.15 7.38 -5.09
N CYS A 120 -7.08 6.54 -4.66
CA CYS A 120 -7.24 5.16 -5.14
C CYS A 120 -8.73 4.83 -5.27
N ASP A 121 -9.14 4.37 -6.44
CA ASP A 121 -10.48 3.85 -6.66
C ASP A 121 -10.54 2.38 -6.25
N GLN A 122 -11.49 2.01 -5.42
CA GLN A 122 -11.77 0.62 -5.11
C GLN A 122 -12.90 0.10 -6.00
N VAL A 123 -12.66 -1.02 -6.66
CA VAL A 123 -13.61 -1.62 -7.59
C VAL A 123 -13.95 -3.06 -7.21
N HIS A 124 -15.16 -3.50 -7.50
CA HIS A 124 -15.57 -4.89 -7.40
C HIS A 124 -14.90 -5.78 -8.47
N ASN A 125 -15.05 -7.09 -8.36
CA ASN A 125 -14.51 -8.05 -9.33
C ASN A 125 -15.00 -7.83 -10.77
N ASP A 126 -16.21 -7.28 -10.94
CA ASP A 126 -16.80 -6.92 -12.24
C ASP A 126 -16.33 -5.56 -12.77
N GLY A 127 -15.46 -4.87 -12.02
CA GLY A 127 -14.94 -3.55 -12.38
C GLY A 127 -15.85 -2.36 -11.99
N THR A 128 -17.00 -2.60 -11.36
CA THR A 128 -17.85 -1.52 -10.87
C THR A 128 -17.19 -0.79 -9.71
N LEU A 129 -17.25 0.55 -9.72
CA LEU A 129 -16.69 1.40 -8.67
C LEU A 129 -17.46 1.16 -7.36
N TRP A 130 -16.74 0.82 -6.31
CA TRP A 130 -17.25 0.74 -4.95
C TRP A 130 -17.08 2.06 -4.19
N VAL A 131 -15.87 2.58 -4.14
CA VAL A 131 -15.55 3.83 -3.46
C VAL A 131 -14.28 4.47 -4.03
N SER A 132 -14.26 5.80 -4.10
CA SER A 132 -13.05 6.57 -4.40
C SER A 132 -12.43 7.08 -3.10
N LEU A 133 -11.22 6.66 -2.81
CA LEU A 133 -10.45 7.10 -1.65
C LEU A 133 -9.54 8.25 -2.06
N LYS A 134 -9.68 9.39 -1.39
CA LYS A 134 -8.73 10.51 -1.56
C LYS A 134 -7.57 10.35 -0.58
N ALA A 135 -6.34 10.48 -1.07
CA ALA A 135 -5.19 10.55 -0.19
C ALA A 135 -5.27 11.81 0.69
N CYS A 136 -5.09 11.63 1.98
CA CYS A 136 -5.00 12.73 2.94
C CYS A 136 -4.08 12.35 4.10
N PHE A 137 -3.32 13.33 4.55
CA PHE A 137 -2.43 13.17 5.70
C PHE A 137 -2.34 14.48 6.48
N THR A 138 -2.61 14.43 7.75
CA THR A 138 -2.52 15.57 8.67
C THR A 138 -1.32 15.44 9.58
N THR A 139 -1.35 14.44 10.47
CA THR A 139 -0.28 14.18 11.42
C THR A 139 -0.03 12.69 11.62
N ARG A 140 1.18 12.34 12.06
CA ARG A 140 1.51 10.97 12.48
C ARG A 140 0.61 10.48 13.61
N ASP A 141 0.23 11.36 14.53
CA ASP A 141 -0.67 11.02 15.63
C ASP A 141 -2.08 10.66 15.16
N ASP A 142 -2.56 11.29 14.09
CA ASP A 142 -3.82 10.92 13.46
C ASP A 142 -3.70 9.57 12.74
N LEU A 143 -2.56 9.29 12.10
CA LEU A 143 -2.27 8.00 11.49
C LEU A 143 -2.22 6.88 12.53
N ILE A 144 -1.55 7.08 13.68
CA ILE A 144 -1.50 6.10 14.78
C ILE A 144 -2.91 5.74 15.28
N GLN A 145 -3.86 6.65 15.20
CA GLN A 145 -5.25 6.37 15.54
C GLN A 145 -5.95 5.57 14.44
N CYS A 146 -5.64 4.28 14.33
CA CYS A 146 -6.13 3.39 13.27
C CYS A 146 -7.67 3.38 13.10
N TRP A 147 -8.42 3.68 14.13
CA TRP A 147 -9.87 3.85 14.08
C TRP A 147 -10.33 5.10 13.31
N ARG A 148 -9.39 5.99 12.92
CA ARG A 148 -9.61 7.16 12.06
C ARG A 148 -9.02 6.99 10.67
N TYR A 149 -8.27 5.91 10.43
CA TYR A 149 -7.47 5.71 9.22
C TYR A 149 -8.32 5.56 7.94
N TRP A 150 -9.48 4.92 8.02
CA TRP A 150 -10.36 4.66 6.87
C TRP A 150 -11.26 5.85 6.50
N GLY A 151 -10.80 7.06 6.69
CA GLY A 151 -11.53 8.29 6.39
C GLY A 151 -10.69 9.52 6.68
N GLN A 152 -11.36 10.67 6.75
CA GLN A 152 -10.70 11.89 7.20
C GLN A 152 -10.28 11.77 8.68
N PRO A 153 -9.11 12.25 9.10
CA PRO A 153 -8.18 13.10 8.33
C PRO A 153 -7.00 12.36 7.71
N VAL A 154 -6.92 11.02 7.75
CA VAL A 154 -5.76 10.28 7.24
C VAL A 154 -6.20 9.10 6.38
N MET A 155 -5.69 9.06 5.15
CA MET A 155 -5.82 7.97 4.20
C MET A 155 -4.58 7.96 3.29
N LEU A 156 -3.82 6.88 3.33
CA LEU A 156 -2.68 6.63 2.45
C LEU A 156 -2.88 5.26 1.79
N PRO A 157 -3.60 5.20 0.65
CA PRO A 157 -3.89 3.92 0.00
C PRO A 157 -2.59 3.27 -0.49
N ALA A 158 -2.35 2.01 -0.15
CA ALA A 158 -1.11 1.32 -0.45
C ALA A 158 -0.76 1.32 -1.95
N PRO A 159 -1.69 1.01 -2.90
CA PRO A 159 -1.36 0.97 -4.32
C PRO A 159 -0.97 2.33 -4.92
N SER A 160 -1.39 3.44 -4.29
CA SER A 160 -1.13 4.81 -4.76
C SER A 160 -0.15 5.58 -3.87
N THR A 161 0.58 4.86 -2.99
CA THR A 161 1.59 5.44 -2.11
C THR A 161 2.98 4.97 -2.52
N PHE A 162 3.86 5.93 -2.76
CA PHE A 162 5.24 5.73 -3.17
C PHE A 162 6.18 6.19 -2.06
N ILE A 163 7.32 5.52 -1.91
CA ILE A 163 8.29 5.74 -0.84
C ILE A 163 9.64 6.11 -1.46
N SER A 164 10.30 7.17 -0.99
CA SER A 164 11.64 7.50 -1.44
C SER A 164 12.66 6.45 -1.02
N ARG A 165 13.66 6.19 -1.86
CA ARG A 165 14.79 5.29 -1.54
C ARG A 165 15.46 5.68 -0.22
N ARG A 166 15.61 6.97 0.04
CA ARG A 166 16.16 7.50 1.28
C ARG A 166 15.33 7.06 2.50
N ALA A 167 14.00 7.10 2.38
CA ALA A 167 13.11 6.70 3.47
C ALA A 167 13.17 5.19 3.72
N LEU A 168 13.18 4.38 2.65
CA LEU A 168 13.39 2.93 2.75
C LEU A 168 14.75 2.59 3.37
N GLY A 169 15.81 3.28 2.98
CA GLY A 169 17.15 3.07 3.54
C GLY A 169 17.24 3.41 5.04
N LYS A 170 16.40 4.34 5.54
CA LYS A 170 16.36 4.72 6.96
C LYS A 170 15.51 3.76 7.80
N VAL A 171 14.36 3.32 7.27
CA VAL A 171 13.34 2.60 8.04
C VAL A 171 13.38 1.09 7.79
N GLY A 172 13.92 0.67 6.66
CA GLY A 172 13.92 -0.72 6.21
C GLY A 172 12.63 -1.10 5.48
N GLY A 173 12.44 -2.39 5.24
CA GLY A 173 11.28 -2.96 4.57
C GLY A 173 10.08 -3.20 5.50
N PHE A 174 9.15 -4.00 5.01
CA PHE A 174 7.95 -4.40 5.75
C PHE A 174 8.28 -5.40 6.86
N GLU A 175 7.49 -5.36 7.95
CA GLU A 175 7.57 -6.37 9.02
C GLU A 175 6.97 -7.69 8.54
N GLU A 176 7.74 -8.75 8.46
CA GLU A 176 7.29 -10.06 7.96
C GLU A 176 6.24 -10.73 8.85
N ARG A 177 6.15 -10.32 10.11
CA ARG A 177 5.09 -10.77 11.03
C ARG A 177 3.69 -10.27 10.65
N ASP A 178 3.59 -9.15 9.92
CA ASP A 178 2.32 -8.57 9.49
C ASP A 178 1.92 -9.16 8.13
N ARG A 179 0.67 -9.62 8.06
CA ARG A 179 0.11 -10.20 6.84
C ARG A 179 -0.90 -9.30 6.16
N TYR A 180 -1.56 -8.44 6.92
CA TYR A 180 -2.70 -7.64 6.45
C TYR A 180 -2.53 -6.14 6.68
N ALA A 181 -1.68 -5.71 7.60
CA ALA A 181 -1.50 -4.31 7.97
C ALA A 181 -0.03 -3.87 7.87
N MET A 182 0.75 -4.55 7.04
CA MET A 182 2.18 -4.26 6.84
C MET A 182 2.43 -2.86 6.28
N ASP A 183 1.59 -2.40 5.36
CA ASP A 183 1.60 -1.06 4.78
C ASP A 183 1.31 -0.01 5.85
N TYR A 184 0.24 -0.16 6.60
CA TYR A 184 -0.14 0.75 7.67
C TYR A 184 0.96 0.90 8.73
N ARG A 185 1.56 -0.22 9.19
CA ARG A 185 2.69 -0.18 10.12
C ARG A 185 3.89 0.54 9.51
N HIS A 186 4.15 0.30 8.24
CA HIS A 186 5.25 0.94 7.55
C HIS A 186 5.05 2.45 7.43
N TRP A 187 3.81 2.90 7.12
CA TRP A 187 3.49 4.34 7.11
C TRP A 187 3.74 5.01 8.47
N ILE A 188 3.38 4.36 9.58
CA ILE A 188 3.66 4.92 10.92
C ILE A 188 5.17 5.07 11.17
N LYS A 189 5.98 4.08 10.78
CA LYS A 189 7.44 4.14 10.91
C LYS A 189 8.05 5.23 10.02
N LEU A 190 7.64 5.30 8.76
CA LEU A 190 8.16 6.27 7.81
C LEU A 190 7.83 7.71 8.22
N THR A 191 6.60 7.97 8.67
CA THR A 191 6.13 9.29 9.09
C THR A 191 6.74 9.78 10.41
N GLU A 192 7.52 8.95 11.10
CA GLU A 192 8.34 9.38 12.23
C GLU A 192 9.53 10.24 11.77
N HIS A 193 10.03 10.01 10.57
CA HIS A 193 11.26 10.60 10.08
C HIS A 193 11.08 11.47 8.83
N PHE A 194 9.98 11.29 8.11
CA PHE A 194 9.78 11.89 6.79
C PHE A 194 8.39 12.51 6.64
N SER A 195 8.34 13.56 5.83
CA SER A 195 7.09 14.21 5.42
C SER A 195 6.35 13.39 4.37
N VAL A 196 5.03 13.56 4.34
CA VAL A 196 4.11 12.99 3.35
C VAL A 196 3.59 14.13 2.46
N ARG A 197 3.64 13.92 1.16
CA ARG A 197 2.96 14.74 0.16
C ARG A 197 1.75 13.99 -0.37
N THR A 198 0.62 14.66 -0.41
CA THR A 198 -0.60 14.11 -1.00
C THR A 198 -0.97 14.87 -2.26
N VAL A 199 -1.36 14.15 -3.32
CA VAL A 199 -1.81 14.72 -4.58
C VAL A 199 -3.31 14.52 -4.75
N ASP A 200 -4.03 15.55 -5.18
CA ASP A 200 -5.48 15.47 -5.46
C ASP A 200 -5.71 14.90 -6.88
N GLN A 201 -5.26 13.66 -7.04
CA GLN A 201 -5.45 12.87 -8.26
C GLN A 201 -5.57 11.40 -7.87
N THR A 202 -6.49 10.66 -8.48
CA THR A 202 -6.55 9.20 -8.38
C THR A 202 -5.43 8.61 -9.22
N LEU A 203 -4.56 7.82 -8.59
CA LEU A 203 -3.36 7.25 -9.21
C LEU A 203 -3.49 5.77 -9.52
N ALA A 204 -4.28 5.05 -8.72
CA ALA A 204 -4.40 3.60 -8.82
C ALA A 204 -5.84 3.14 -8.66
N VAL A 205 -6.07 1.92 -9.11
CA VAL A 205 -7.31 1.17 -8.84
C VAL A 205 -6.96 -0.08 -8.06
N PHE A 206 -7.66 -0.26 -6.95
CA PHE A 206 -7.55 -1.40 -6.04
C PHE A 206 -8.75 -2.32 -6.20
N ARG A 207 -8.49 -3.58 -6.44
CA ARG A 207 -9.56 -4.56 -6.59
C ARG A 207 -9.99 -5.12 -5.23
N CYS A 208 -11.31 -5.03 -4.94
CA CYS A 208 -11.94 -5.54 -3.73
C CYS A 208 -12.99 -6.59 -4.10
N GLY A 209 -12.78 -7.85 -3.72
CA GLY A 209 -13.76 -8.88 -4.00
C GLY A 209 -13.30 -10.27 -3.54
N GLU A 210 -14.11 -11.29 -3.83
CA GLU A 210 -13.73 -12.66 -3.54
C GLU A 210 -12.40 -13.00 -4.19
N GLY A 211 -11.53 -13.70 -3.44
CA GLY A 211 -10.17 -14.05 -3.87
C GLY A 211 -9.11 -12.99 -3.60
N THR A 212 -9.45 -11.81 -3.08
CA THR A 212 -8.46 -10.84 -2.60
C THR A 212 -8.15 -11.07 -1.11
N ILE A 213 -6.91 -10.77 -0.71
CA ILE A 213 -6.46 -10.90 0.69
C ILE A 213 -7.30 -10.01 1.61
N SER A 214 -7.57 -8.79 1.18
CA SER A 214 -8.31 -7.78 1.97
C SER A 214 -9.76 -8.15 2.21
N PHE A 215 -10.43 -8.84 1.29
CA PHE A 215 -11.83 -9.24 1.42
C PHE A 215 -12.03 -10.36 2.47
N SER A 216 -11.08 -11.27 2.58
CA SER A 216 -11.18 -12.45 3.46
C SER A 216 -10.78 -12.19 4.92
N ALA A 217 -10.21 -11.03 5.24
CA ALA A 217 -9.38 -10.87 6.44
C ALA A 217 -9.93 -9.92 7.53
N ASN A 218 -11.16 -9.39 7.43
CA ASN A 218 -11.71 -8.29 8.24
C ASN A 218 -11.33 -8.28 9.74
N ARG A 219 -11.46 -9.40 10.48
CA ARG A 219 -11.11 -9.43 11.91
C ARG A 219 -9.61 -9.48 12.16
N ARG A 220 -8.87 -10.23 11.33
CA ARG A 220 -7.42 -10.36 11.48
C ARG A 220 -6.71 -9.08 11.07
N GLN A 221 -7.11 -8.49 9.95
CA GLN A 221 -6.63 -7.20 9.50
C GLN A 221 -6.82 -6.11 10.56
N TRP A 222 -8.03 -6.03 11.16
CA TRP A 222 -8.27 -5.07 12.24
C TRP A 222 -7.39 -5.33 13.47
N ALA A 223 -7.18 -6.58 13.85
CA ALA A 223 -6.33 -6.94 14.99
C ALA A 223 -4.87 -6.54 14.75
N GLU A 224 -4.33 -6.81 13.54
CA GLU A 224 -2.97 -6.38 13.15
C GLU A 224 -2.84 -4.86 13.09
N THR A 225 -3.83 -4.18 12.49
CA THR A 225 -3.84 -2.70 12.40
C THR A 225 -3.85 -2.08 13.81
N LEU A 226 -4.65 -2.61 14.73
CA LEU A 226 -4.67 -2.14 16.11
C LEU A 226 -3.36 -2.47 16.84
N ALA A 227 -2.77 -3.63 16.61
CA ALA A 227 -1.47 -3.99 17.17
C ALA A 227 -0.37 -3.05 16.67
N ALA A 228 -0.33 -2.78 15.35
CA ALA A 228 0.58 -1.82 14.76
C ALA A 228 0.43 -0.41 15.37
N SER A 229 -0.81 0.04 15.58
CA SER A 229 -1.12 1.29 16.26
C SER A 229 -0.56 1.30 17.69
N ARG A 230 -0.85 0.25 18.47
CA ARG A 230 -0.50 0.15 19.90
C ARG A 230 1.00 0.15 20.15
N ASP A 231 1.80 -0.40 19.26
CA ASP A 231 3.27 -0.37 19.35
C ASP A 231 3.82 1.07 19.42
N HIS A 232 3.02 2.06 18.99
CA HIS A 232 3.40 3.48 18.96
C HIS A 232 2.68 4.36 20.01
N TRP A 233 1.90 3.79 20.93
CA TRP A 233 1.23 4.57 21.99
C TRP A 233 2.20 5.03 23.09
N GLY A 234 3.40 4.48 23.15
CA GLY A 234 4.37 4.69 24.20
C GLY A 234 4.17 3.75 25.38
N ARG A 235 4.90 4.01 26.46
CA ARG A 235 4.82 3.18 27.67
C ARG A 235 3.47 3.34 28.36
N PRO A 236 2.87 2.25 28.92
CA PRO A 236 1.61 2.33 29.64
C PRO A 236 1.60 3.43 30.70
N LEU A 237 0.44 4.09 30.85
CA LEU A 237 0.17 5.18 31.80
C LEU A 237 0.93 6.49 31.53
N THR A 238 1.73 6.59 30.48
CA THR A 238 2.31 7.87 30.04
C THR A 238 1.26 8.76 29.38
N ARG A 239 1.51 10.08 29.31
CA ARG A 239 0.58 11.03 28.63
C ARG A 239 0.24 10.64 27.20
N PRO A 240 1.20 10.26 26.31
CA PRO A 240 0.89 9.78 24.98
C PRO A 240 -0.02 8.54 25.00
N TRP A 241 0.34 7.54 25.80
CA TRP A 241 -0.44 6.31 25.92
C TRP A 241 -1.89 6.58 26.37
N LEU A 242 -2.06 7.38 27.43
CA LEU A 242 -3.39 7.76 27.94
C LEU A 242 -4.22 8.47 26.88
N ARG A 243 -3.61 9.36 26.08
CA ARG A 243 -4.28 10.08 24.99
C ARG A 243 -4.83 9.10 23.93
N PHE A 244 -4.02 8.17 23.46
CA PHE A 244 -4.46 7.16 22.47
C PHE A 244 -5.48 6.19 23.09
N PHE A 245 -5.26 5.72 24.30
CA PHE A 245 -6.17 4.81 24.98
C PHE A 245 -7.57 5.43 25.21
N VAL A 246 -7.64 6.69 25.67
CA VAL A 246 -8.92 7.39 25.83
C VAL A 246 -9.61 7.62 24.49
N SER A 247 -8.86 8.00 23.45
CA SER A 247 -9.40 8.14 22.08
C SER A 247 -9.99 6.82 21.57
N TYR A 248 -9.26 5.72 21.76
CA TYR A 248 -9.74 4.37 21.40
C TYR A 248 -11.02 3.98 22.16
N LEU A 249 -11.06 4.20 23.48
CA LEU A 249 -12.24 3.90 24.28
C LEU A 249 -13.46 4.71 23.83
N ARG A 250 -13.31 6.00 23.52
CA ARG A 250 -14.38 6.85 22.99
C ARG A 250 -14.92 6.31 21.67
N PHE A 251 -14.04 5.91 20.75
CA PHE A 251 -14.42 5.29 19.50
C PHE A 251 -15.20 3.99 19.73
N TYR A 252 -14.70 3.10 20.58
CA TYR A 252 -15.34 1.83 20.88
C TYR A 252 -16.73 2.01 21.53
N GLN A 253 -16.89 2.94 22.46
CA GLN A 253 -18.18 3.28 23.07
C GLN A 253 -19.14 3.82 22.01
N TRP A 254 -18.69 4.72 21.13
CA TRP A 254 -19.48 5.26 20.04
C TRP A 254 -19.98 4.18 19.07
N GLN A 255 -19.12 3.25 18.70
CA GLN A 255 -19.51 2.10 17.87
C GLN A 255 -20.57 1.23 18.53
N ARG A 256 -20.50 1.01 19.84
CA ARG A 256 -21.55 0.27 20.59
C ARG A 256 -22.89 1.00 20.55
N VAL A 257 -22.90 2.31 20.66
CA VAL A 257 -24.13 3.12 20.55
C VAL A 257 -24.71 3.02 19.14
N LEU A 258 -23.89 3.22 18.09
CA LEU A 258 -24.34 3.10 16.70
C LEU A 258 -24.91 1.72 16.40
N ASN A 259 -24.26 0.66 16.84
CA ASN A 259 -24.73 -0.72 16.65
C ASN A 259 -26.07 -1.00 17.39
N ARG A 260 -26.29 -0.39 18.57
CA ARG A 260 -27.60 -0.46 19.26
C ARG A 260 -28.69 0.27 18.48
N LEU A 261 -28.40 1.48 17.98
CA LEU A 261 -29.36 2.26 17.19
C LEU A 261 -29.71 1.57 15.86
N ALA A 262 -28.75 0.94 15.20
CA ALA A 262 -28.99 0.17 13.99
C ALA A 262 -29.87 -1.06 14.20
N ARG A 263 -29.77 -1.71 15.39
CA ARG A 263 -30.65 -2.84 15.77
C ARG A 263 -32.10 -2.41 16.10
N LEU A 264 -32.30 -1.17 16.52
CA LEU A 264 -33.63 -0.64 16.81
C LEU A 264 -34.39 -0.15 15.57
N ARG A 265 -33.68 -0.03 14.40
CA ARG A 265 -34.24 0.36 13.09
C ARG A 265 -34.56 -0.84 12.19
N ARG A 266 -34.28 -2.07 12.65
CA ARG A 266 -34.68 -3.33 12.02
C ARG A 266 -35.83 -3.95 12.82
#